data_e3dee5c922617f7926c2e001663c4ca4
#
_entry.id   e3dee5c922617f7926c2e001663c4ca4
#
_cell.length_a   1.000
_cell.length_b   1.000
_cell.length_c   1.000
_cell.angle_alpha   90.00
_cell.angle_beta   90.00
_cell.angle_gamma   90.00
#
_symmetry.space_group_name_H-M   'P 1'
#
loop_
_entity.id
_entity.type
_entity.pdbx_description
1 polymer ?
#
loop_
_entity_poly.entity_id
_entity_poly.type
_entity_poly.pdbx_seq_one_letter_code
_entity_poly.pdbx_strand_id
1 'polypeptide(L)'
;MSEERKGLIEIDDLKVSFPSNGTIVQAVDGVSMKVEAGEFVSLIGPSGCGKSTLLNIVAGFVQASSGAAKVDGQTIRGPGSDRGVVFQQYSLFPWLSVRKNVEFGLRMHGVPRARRESAARTLLGLAGLLAFENHYPDQLSGGMKQRVGIVRALATSPQVLLMDEPFGALDAQTRVVMQEILTNMWQQFRISVLFITHDIEEAIFLSDRIYVMTARPGRIKAEITVPLPRPRTAEMTASVEFVAMVQQLKSLIREESLAAMGSELKEGGLAGFGVKVGPQGVEEMV
;
A
#
# COMPACT_ATOMS: atom_id res chain seq x y z
N MET A 1 1.81 23.74 24.14
CA MET A 1 2.88 23.14 23.31
C MET A 1 2.17 22.18 22.37
N SER A 2 2.13 22.49 21.06
CA SER A 2 1.62 21.52 20.09
C SER A 2 2.57 20.32 20.07
N GLU A 3 2.09 19.12 20.43
CA GLU A 3 2.86 17.91 20.24
C GLU A 3 3.29 17.85 18.77
N GLU A 4 4.60 17.80 18.55
CA GLU A 4 5.19 17.69 17.23
C GLU A 4 4.74 16.35 16.63
N ARG A 5 4.00 16.39 15.53
CA ARG A 5 3.50 15.18 14.88
C ARG A 5 4.69 14.36 14.41
N LYS A 6 4.65 13.05 14.67
CA LYS A 6 5.66 12.09 14.26
C LYS A 6 5.20 11.28 13.06
N GLY A 7 6.16 10.63 12.38
CA GLY A 7 5.90 9.75 11.26
C GLY A 7 6.15 10.41 9.90
N LEU A 8 7.00 11.43 9.84
CA LEU A 8 7.49 11.99 8.59
C LEU A 8 8.31 10.95 7.84
N ILE A 9 7.87 10.55 6.62
CA ILE A 9 8.62 9.68 5.73
C ILE A 9 9.30 10.54 4.68
N GLU A 10 10.61 10.35 4.50
CA GLU A 10 11.41 11.00 3.46
C GLU A 10 12.16 9.93 2.66
N ILE A 11 12.05 10.00 1.35
CA ILE A 11 12.77 9.16 0.39
C ILE A 11 13.56 10.08 -0.52
N ASP A 12 14.89 9.92 -0.54
CA ASP A 12 15.81 10.79 -1.25
C ASP A 12 16.61 9.99 -2.30
N ASP A 13 16.44 10.30 -3.58
CA ASP A 13 17.14 9.72 -4.76
C ASP A 13 17.31 8.20 -4.66
N LEU A 14 16.23 7.50 -4.29
CA LEU A 14 16.28 6.07 -4.00
C LEU A 14 16.40 5.26 -5.28
N LYS A 15 17.41 4.38 -5.33
CA LYS A 15 17.61 3.42 -6.44
C LYS A 15 17.65 2.00 -5.90
N VAL A 16 17.04 1.10 -6.65
CA VAL A 16 17.00 -0.33 -6.30
C VAL A 16 17.21 -1.18 -7.52
N SER A 17 18.17 -2.07 -7.43
CA SER A 17 18.51 -3.04 -8.47
C SER A 17 18.60 -4.43 -7.89
N PHE A 18 18.08 -5.43 -8.62
CA PHE A 18 18.14 -6.82 -8.24
C PHE A 18 18.91 -7.65 -9.28
N PRO A 19 19.71 -8.62 -8.86
CA PRO A 19 20.29 -9.60 -9.79
C PRO A 19 19.16 -10.49 -10.33
N SER A 20 19.11 -10.67 -11.65
CA SER A 20 18.13 -11.53 -12.33
C SER A 20 18.80 -12.21 -13.53
N ASN A 21 18.90 -13.53 -13.53
CA ASN A 21 19.43 -14.35 -14.64
C ASN A 21 20.76 -13.83 -15.23
N GLY A 22 21.72 -13.41 -14.37
CA GLY A 22 23.02 -12.90 -14.80
C GLY A 22 23.03 -11.43 -15.27
N THR A 23 21.88 -10.76 -15.25
CA THR A 23 21.73 -9.32 -15.52
C THR A 23 21.31 -8.56 -14.26
N ILE A 24 21.49 -7.25 -14.26
CA ILE A 24 21.00 -6.38 -13.18
C ILE A 24 19.72 -5.72 -13.67
N VAL A 25 18.61 -5.98 -12.99
CA VAL A 25 17.32 -5.34 -13.28
C VAL A 25 17.11 -4.19 -12.31
N GLN A 26 17.03 -2.98 -12.84
CA GLN A 26 16.73 -1.79 -12.08
C GLN A 26 15.21 -1.70 -11.87
N ALA A 27 14.77 -1.88 -10.62
CA ALA A 27 13.36 -1.83 -10.26
C ALA A 27 12.89 -0.39 -10.01
N VAL A 28 13.73 0.41 -9.34
CA VAL A 28 13.46 1.81 -8.98
C VAL A 28 14.69 2.66 -9.33
N ASP A 29 14.48 3.84 -9.90
CA ASP A 29 15.55 4.73 -10.34
C ASP A 29 15.29 6.19 -9.96
N GLY A 30 15.95 6.64 -8.91
CA GLY A 30 15.97 8.05 -8.50
C GLY A 30 14.60 8.53 -7.96
N VAL A 31 13.93 7.71 -7.15
CA VAL A 31 12.67 8.11 -6.53
C VAL A 31 12.94 9.00 -5.34
N SER A 32 12.32 10.21 -5.38
CA SER A 32 12.23 11.12 -4.24
C SER A 32 10.76 11.40 -3.95
N MET A 33 10.33 11.20 -2.70
CA MET A 33 8.97 11.47 -2.25
C MET A 33 8.93 11.71 -0.74
N LYS A 34 7.86 12.34 -0.28
CA LYS A 34 7.65 12.69 1.12
C LYS A 34 6.22 12.38 1.55
N VAL A 35 6.05 11.85 2.76
CA VAL A 35 4.76 11.73 3.44
C VAL A 35 4.85 12.56 4.72
N GLU A 36 4.06 13.62 4.82
CA GLU A 36 4.05 14.47 6.01
C GLU A 36 3.50 13.73 7.23
N ALA A 37 3.89 14.18 8.41
CA ALA A 37 3.43 13.56 9.66
C ALA A 37 1.90 13.62 9.80
N GLY A 38 1.26 12.45 9.86
CA GLY A 38 -0.19 12.29 9.93
C GLY A 38 -0.91 12.40 8.59
N GLU A 39 -0.19 12.42 7.46
CA GLU A 39 -0.77 12.46 6.12
C GLU A 39 -1.09 11.06 5.60
N PHE A 40 -2.11 10.95 4.77
CA PHE A 40 -2.45 9.75 4.02
C PHE A 40 -2.01 9.92 2.57
N VAL A 41 -1.00 9.19 2.14
CA VAL A 41 -0.44 9.26 0.79
C VAL A 41 -0.59 7.92 0.08
N SER A 42 -1.13 7.93 -1.15
CA SER A 42 -1.14 6.76 -2.02
C SER A 42 -0.03 6.79 -3.05
N LEU A 43 0.48 5.60 -3.37
CA LEU A 43 1.41 5.35 -4.45
C LEU A 43 0.74 4.42 -5.46
N ILE A 44 0.54 4.92 -6.70
CA ILE A 44 -0.12 4.18 -7.79
C ILE A 44 0.79 4.08 -9.01
N GLY A 45 0.51 3.13 -9.87
CA GLY A 45 1.28 2.92 -11.11
C GLY A 45 1.09 1.50 -11.64
N PRO A 46 1.62 1.18 -12.83
CA PRO A 46 1.46 -0.13 -13.46
C PRO A 46 2.06 -1.26 -12.60
N SER A 47 1.63 -2.49 -12.87
CA SER A 47 2.19 -3.66 -12.20
C SER A 47 3.69 -3.78 -12.47
N GLY A 48 4.46 -4.21 -11.44
CA GLY A 48 5.90 -4.40 -11.57
C GLY A 48 6.75 -3.11 -11.61
N CYS A 49 6.17 -1.91 -11.45
CA CYS A 49 6.93 -0.65 -11.47
C CYS A 49 7.74 -0.36 -10.20
N GLY A 50 7.67 -1.21 -9.17
CA GLY A 50 8.50 -1.06 -7.96
C GLY A 50 7.79 -0.50 -6.72
N LYS A 51 6.45 -0.35 -6.72
CA LYS A 51 5.68 0.16 -5.57
C LYS A 51 5.94 -0.64 -4.28
N SER A 52 5.73 -1.96 -4.33
CA SER A 52 5.99 -2.84 -3.18
C SER A 52 7.46 -2.86 -2.78
N THR A 53 8.40 -2.65 -3.72
CA THR A 53 9.82 -2.49 -3.42
C THR A 53 10.07 -1.25 -2.58
N LEU A 54 9.49 -0.09 -2.96
CA LEU A 54 9.58 1.14 -2.18
C LEU A 54 9.00 0.96 -0.78
N LEU A 55 7.80 0.37 -0.67
CA LEU A 55 7.19 0.10 0.62
C LEU A 55 8.07 -0.81 1.48
N ASN A 56 8.64 -1.87 0.90
CA ASN A 56 9.51 -2.80 1.63
C ASN A 56 10.81 -2.13 2.11
N ILE A 57 11.32 -1.12 1.41
CA ILE A 57 12.45 -0.31 1.88
C ILE A 57 12.04 0.55 3.07
N VAL A 58 10.89 1.22 2.99
CA VAL A 58 10.37 2.00 4.13
C VAL A 58 10.06 1.09 5.32
N ALA A 59 9.60 -0.14 5.08
CA ALA A 59 9.43 -1.15 6.12
C ALA A 59 10.75 -1.66 6.72
N GLY A 60 11.87 -1.46 6.01
CA GLY A 60 13.19 -1.95 6.38
C GLY A 60 13.44 -3.42 6.05
N PHE A 61 12.62 -4.04 5.18
CA PHE A 61 12.80 -5.43 4.73
C PHE A 61 13.77 -5.57 3.58
N VAL A 62 13.95 -4.50 2.80
CA VAL A 62 14.86 -4.43 1.66
C VAL A 62 15.79 -3.23 1.83
N GLN A 63 17.04 -3.39 1.47
CA GLN A 63 18.03 -2.31 1.43
C GLN A 63 18.01 -1.64 0.04
N ALA A 64 18.12 -0.32 0.01
CA ALA A 64 18.33 0.41 -1.23
C ALA A 64 19.74 0.16 -1.80
N SER A 65 19.88 0.19 -3.12
CA SER A 65 21.18 0.15 -3.79
C SER A 65 21.92 1.49 -3.66
N SER A 66 21.18 2.61 -3.67
CA SER A 66 21.67 3.97 -3.37
C SER A 66 20.51 4.87 -2.95
N GLY A 67 20.82 6.08 -2.45
CA GLY A 67 19.84 6.96 -1.85
C GLY A 67 19.50 6.56 -0.41
N ALA A 68 18.47 7.17 0.17
CA ALA A 68 18.07 6.92 1.54
C ALA A 68 16.57 7.00 1.73
N ALA A 69 16.05 6.18 2.68
CA ALA A 69 14.72 6.35 3.25
C ALA A 69 14.85 6.64 4.74
N LYS A 70 14.06 7.59 5.24
CA LYS A 70 14.10 8.05 6.63
C LYS A 70 12.69 8.12 7.20
N VAL A 71 12.57 7.93 8.51
CA VAL A 71 11.39 8.25 9.30
C VAL A 71 11.83 9.21 10.40
N ASP A 72 11.17 10.38 10.50
CA ASP A 72 11.51 11.45 11.45
C ASP A 72 13.01 11.79 11.45
N GLY A 73 13.60 11.90 10.24
CA GLY A 73 15.02 12.19 10.02
C GLY A 73 15.97 11.02 10.30
N GLN A 74 15.50 9.89 10.83
CA GLN A 74 16.32 8.71 11.10
C GLN A 74 16.34 7.76 9.90
N THR A 75 17.55 7.47 9.39
CA THR A 75 17.72 6.53 8.28
C THR A 75 17.26 5.13 8.64
N ILE A 76 16.42 4.54 7.79
CA ILE A 76 15.91 3.17 7.93
C ILE A 76 17.03 2.19 7.61
N ARG A 77 17.41 1.36 8.60
CA ARG A 77 18.42 0.31 8.44
C ARG A 77 17.86 -1.11 8.57
N GLY A 78 16.61 -1.23 8.99
CA GLY A 78 15.94 -2.50 9.20
C GLY A 78 14.51 -2.30 9.70
N PRO A 79 13.76 -3.39 9.96
CA PRO A 79 12.43 -3.31 10.56
C PRO A 79 12.44 -2.58 11.89
N GLY A 80 11.39 -1.82 12.18
CA GLY A 80 11.24 -1.05 13.41
C GLY A 80 9.81 -1.08 13.94
N SER A 81 9.66 -0.90 15.26
CA SER A 81 8.35 -0.85 15.92
C SER A 81 7.58 0.46 15.67
N ASP A 82 8.25 1.46 15.15
CA ASP A 82 7.71 2.75 14.70
C ASP A 82 6.86 2.61 13.43
N ARG A 83 6.96 1.47 12.72
CA ARG A 83 6.27 1.17 11.46
C ARG A 83 5.41 -0.07 11.56
N GLY A 84 4.11 0.07 11.30
CA GLY A 84 3.18 -1.05 11.12
C GLY A 84 3.07 -1.41 9.63
N VAL A 85 3.00 -2.71 9.32
CA VAL A 85 2.85 -3.18 7.92
C VAL A 85 1.60 -4.02 7.79
N VAL A 86 0.79 -3.71 6.77
CA VAL A 86 -0.38 -4.50 6.35
C VAL A 86 -0.09 -5.02 4.94
N PHE A 87 0.03 -6.34 4.83
CA PHE A 87 0.34 -7.01 3.57
C PHE A 87 -0.93 -7.29 2.76
N GLN A 88 -0.77 -7.48 1.46
CA GLN A 88 -1.83 -7.92 0.54
C GLN A 88 -2.45 -9.25 0.99
N GLN A 89 -1.64 -10.22 1.39
CA GLN A 89 -2.10 -11.41 2.08
C GLN A 89 -2.21 -11.11 3.57
N TYR A 90 -3.32 -11.46 4.18
CA TYR A 90 -3.68 -11.07 5.57
C TYR A 90 -2.62 -11.38 6.63
N SER A 91 -1.70 -12.33 6.37
CA SER A 91 -0.54 -12.72 7.20
C SER A 91 -0.88 -12.93 8.69
N LEU A 92 -2.12 -13.35 8.99
CA LEU A 92 -2.54 -13.67 10.35
C LEU A 92 -1.90 -14.98 10.80
N PHE A 93 -1.58 -15.06 12.09
CA PHE A 93 -1.10 -16.29 12.71
C PHE A 93 -2.28 -17.28 12.84
N PRO A 94 -2.33 -18.37 12.05
CA PRO A 94 -3.49 -19.25 11.99
C PRO A 94 -3.74 -20.01 13.31
N TRP A 95 -2.71 -20.19 14.13
CA TRP A 95 -2.78 -20.85 15.44
C TRP A 95 -3.15 -19.90 16.60
N LEU A 96 -3.34 -18.62 16.33
CA LEU A 96 -3.76 -17.64 17.30
C LEU A 96 -5.21 -17.19 17.03
N SER A 97 -6.00 -17.01 18.12
CA SER A 97 -7.31 -16.37 17.96
C SER A 97 -7.18 -14.93 17.48
N VAL A 98 -8.28 -14.35 17.02
CA VAL A 98 -8.38 -12.96 16.56
C VAL A 98 -7.79 -11.99 17.60
N ARG A 99 -8.22 -12.07 18.86
CA ARG A 99 -7.69 -11.26 19.94
C ARG A 99 -6.19 -11.46 20.13
N LYS A 100 -5.72 -12.71 20.15
CA LYS A 100 -4.29 -13.02 20.33
C LYS A 100 -3.43 -12.55 19.14
N ASN A 101 -3.98 -12.52 17.92
CA ASN A 101 -3.33 -11.89 16.77
C ASN A 101 -3.09 -10.40 17.03
N VAL A 102 -4.10 -9.67 17.51
CA VAL A 102 -3.99 -8.24 17.82
C VAL A 102 -3.04 -7.99 19.00
N GLU A 103 -3.09 -8.84 20.03
CA GLU A 103 -2.21 -8.74 21.21
C GLU A 103 -0.74 -9.04 20.89
N PHE A 104 -0.43 -9.68 19.75
CA PHE A 104 0.90 -10.26 19.50
C PHE A 104 2.03 -9.22 19.60
N GLY A 105 1.92 -8.09 18.92
CA GLY A 105 2.92 -7.02 18.96
C GLY A 105 3.10 -6.46 20.41
N LEU A 106 1.99 -6.20 21.08
CA LEU A 106 2.02 -5.73 22.47
C LEU A 106 2.70 -6.73 23.42
N ARG A 107 2.48 -8.02 23.17
CA ARG A 107 3.15 -9.09 23.94
C ARG A 107 4.66 -9.07 23.72
N MET A 108 5.10 -8.87 22.49
CA MET A 108 6.55 -8.77 22.17
C MET A 108 7.20 -7.55 22.82
N HIS A 109 6.44 -6.48 23.02
CA HIS A 109 6.88 -5.28 23.76
C HIS A 109 6.76 -5.41 25.29
N GLY A 110 6.45 -6.60 25.80
CA GLY A 110 6.38 -6.85 27.27
C GLY A 110 5.16 -6.21 27.95
N VAL A 111 4.14 -5.76 27.20
CA VAL A 111 2.94 -5.15 27.79
C VAL A 111 2.20 -6.17 28.67
N PRO A 112 1.85 -5.83 29.94
CA PRO A 112 1.14 -6.70 30.84
C PRO A 112 -0.17 -7.24 30.25
N ARG A 113 -0.52 -8.49 30.58
CA ARG A 113 -1.66 -9.20 30.01
C ARG A 113 -2.97 -8.40 30.04
N ALA A 114 -3.34 -7.86 31.20
CA ALA A 114 -4.58 -7.12 31.34
C ALA A 114 -4.66 -5.90 30.42
N ARG A 115 -3.54 -5.16 30.24
CA ARG A 115 -3.47 -3.98 29.37
C ARG A 115 -3.58 -4.37 27.89
N ARG A 116 -2.87 -5.42 27.45
CA ARG A 116 -2.93 -5.83 26.03
C ARG A 116 -4.29 -6.44 25.67
N GLU A 117 -4.92 -7.20 26.59
CA GLU A 117 -6.29 -7.71 26.38
C GLU A 117 -7.30 -6.56 26.23
N SER A 118 -7.22 -5.55 27.09
CA SER A 118 -8.07 -4.36 27.02
C SER A 118 -7.85 -3.59 25.71
N ALA A 119 -6.59 -3.32 25.35
CA ALA A 119 -6.26 -2.63 24.08
C ALA A 119 -6.76 -3.40 22.85
N ALA A 120 -6.54 -4.71 22.81
CA ALA A 120 -6.99 -5.55 21.71
C ALA A 120 -8.52 -5.54 21.58
N ARG A 121 -9.27 -5.62 22.68
CA ARG A 121 -10.73 -5.55 22.66
C ARG A 121 -11.25 -4.20 22.19
N THR A 122 -10.61 -3.10 22.62
CA THR A 122 -10.95 -1.75 22.13
C THR A 122 -10.77 -1.66 20.61
N LEU A 123 -9.62 -2.08 20.08
CA LEU A 123 -9.32 -2.07 18.65
C LEU A 123 -10.27 -2.97 17.86
N LEU A 124 -10.57 -4.17 18.37
CA LEU A 124 -11.55 -5.07 17.75
C LEU A 124 -12.96 -4.47 17.79
N GLY A 125 -13.32 -3.72 18.83
CA GLY A 125 -14.57 -2.97 18.88
C GLY A 125 -14.66 -1.92 17.77
N LEU A 126 -13.60 -1.12 17.56
CA LEU A 126 -13.53 -0.13 16.48
C LEU A 126 -13.63 -0.77 15.09
N ALA A 127 -13.10 -2.00 14.92
CA ALA A 127 -13.18 -2.75 13.68
C ALA A 127 -14.50 -3.53 13.51
N GLY A 128 -15.42 -3.48 14.49
CA GLY A 128 -16.67 -4.27 14.48
C GLY A 128 -16.44 -5.78 14.60
N LEU A 129 -15.35 -6.21 15.26
CA LEU A 129 -14.94 -7.61 15.37
C LEU A 129 -14.94 -8.15 16.80
N LEU A 130 -15.47 -7.41 17.79
CA LEU A 130 -15.41 -7.82 19.20
C LEU A 130 -16.12 -9.17 19.44
N ALA A 131 -17.24 -9.43 18.76
CA ALA A 131 -17.97 -10.69 18.87
C ALA A 131 -17.14 -11.91 18.37
N PHE A 132 -16.12 -11.67 17.55
CA PHE A 132 -15.26 -12.68 16.95
C PHE A 132 -13.90 -12.82 17.64
N GLU A 133 -13.68 -12.20 18.82
CA GLU A 133 -12.37 -12.12 19.49
C GLU A 133 -11.74 -13.49 19.77
N ASN A 134 -12.56 -14.53 19.95
CA ASN A 134 -12.10 -15.89 20.26
C ASN A 134 -12.05 -16.80 19.01
N HIS A 135 -12.51 -16.35 17.85
CA HIS A 135 -12.44 -17.11 16.60
C HIS A 135 -11.00 -17.19 16.08
N TYR A 136 -10.74 -18.15 15.20
CA TYR A 136 -9.48 -18.32 14.51
C TYR A 136 -9.57 -17.78 13.07
N PRO A 137 -8.43 -17.48 12.42
CA PRO A 137 -8.43 -16.90 11.07
C PRO A 137 -9.20 -17.70 10.02
N ASP A 138 -9.20 -19.02 10.07
CA ASP A 138 -9.93 -19.91 9.16
C ASP A 138 -11.46 -19.76 9.24
N GLN A 139 -11.96 -19.27 10.37
CA GLN A 139 -13.38 -19.03 10.64
C GLN A 139 -13.88 -17.64 10.19
N LEU A 140 -13.01 -16.83 9.58
CA LEU A 140 -13.28 -15.44 9.20
C LEU A 140 -13.42 -15.29 7.69
N SER A 141 -14.30 -14.37 7.26
CA SER A 141 -14.32 -13.89 5.88
C SER A 141 -13.04 -13.10 5.52
N GLY A 142 -12.78 -12.88 4.22
CA GLY A 142 -11.65 -12.09 3.74
C GLY A 142 -11.60 -10.68 4.35
N GLY A 143 -12.73 -9.97 4.32
CA GLY A 143 -12.83 -8.63 4.91
C GLY A 143 -12.64 -8.61 6.43
N MET A 144 -13.07 -9.66 7.15
CA MET A 144 -12.80 -9.79 8.59
C MET A 144 -11.31 -10.01 8.85
N LYS A 145 -10.65 -10.88 8.08
CA LYS A 145 -9.19 -11.11 8.17
C LYS A 145 -8.42 -9.82 7.94
N GLN A 146 -8.83 -9.03 6.96
CA GLN A 146 -8.21 -7.74 6.65
C GLN A 146 -8.34 -6.76 7.81
N ARG A 147 -9.54 -6.63 8.39
CA ARG A 147 -9.76 -5.80 9.58
C ARG A 147 -8.87 -6.23 10.76
N VAL A 148 -8.74 -7.52 11.00
CA VAL A 148 -7.82 -8.04 12.04
C VAL A 148 -6.37 -7.64 11.72
N GLY A 149 -5.93 -7.74 10.46
CA GLY A 149 -4.60 -7.34 10.01
C GLY A 149 -4.31 -5.86 10.27
N ILE A 150 -5.27 -4.99 9.96
CA ILE A 150 -5.15 -3.54 10.18
C ILE A 150 -5.05 -3.23 11.68
N VAL A 151 -5.98 -3.73 12.51
CA VAL A 151 -5.95 -3.44 13.95
C VAL A 151 -4.76 -4.08 14.65
N ARG A 152 -4.24 -5.21 14.16
CA ARG A 152 -2.99 -5.80 14.64
C ARG A 152 -1.79 -4.88 14.38
N ALA A 153 -1.71 -4.28 13.19
CA ALA A 153 -0.65 -3.33 12.86
C ALA A 153 -0.76 -2.05 13.73
N LEU A 154 -1.98 -1.58 14.00
CA LEU A 154 -2.25 -0.42 14.84
C LEU A 154 -2.03 -0.66 16.34
N ALA A 155 -2.11 -1.90 16.80
CA ALA A 155 -2.05 -2.24 18.24
C ALA A 155 -0.77 -1.77 18.93
N THR A 156 0.35 -1.70 18.22
CA THR A 156 1.63 -1.23 18.73
C THR A 156 1.78 0.30 18.70
N SER A 157 0.73 1.01 18.30
CA SER A 157 0.73 2.47 18.13
C SER A 157 1.89 2.97 17.28
N PRO A 158 2.04 2.46 16.03
CA PRO A 158 3.12 2.86 15.13
C PRO A 158 2.96 4.33 14.73
N GLN A 159 4.07 4.98 14.36
CA GLN A 159 4.06 6.34 13.80
C GLN A 159 3.69 6.33 12.31
N VAL A 160 4.01 5.24 11.62
CA VAL A 160 3.79 5.02 10.19
C VAL A 160 3.05 3.72 9.97
N LEU A 161 2.05 3.74 9.10
CA LEU A 161 1.35 2.56 8.60
C LEU A 161 1.62 2.38 7.11
N LEU A 162 2.20 1.24 6.77
CA LEU A 162 2.54 0.85 5.40
C LEU A 162 1.53 -0.20 4.94
N MET A 163 0.89 0.01 3.81
CA MET A 163 -0.17 -0.87 3.32
C MET A 163 0.08 -1.22 1.85
N ASP A 164 0.25 -2.51 1.55
CA ASP A 164 0.48 -3.01 0.19
C ASP A 164 -0.79 -3.70 -0.34
N GLU A 165 -1.52 -3.02 -1.21
CA GLU A 165 -2.78 -3.47 -1.85
C GLU A 165 -3.76 -4.15 -0.87
N PRO A 166 -4.08 -3.53 0.28
CA PRO A 166 -4.76 -4.22 1.37
C PRO A 166 -6.19 -4.65 1.01
N PHE A 167 -6.80 -4.07 -0.02
CA PHE A 167 -8.18 -4.35 -0.38
C PHE A 167 -8.32 -5.10 -1.72
N GLY A 168 -7.20 -5.48 -2.35
CA GLY A 168 -7.19 -6.13 -3.67
C GLY A 168 -7.97 -7.46 -3.75
N ALA A 169 -8.07 -8.20 -2.63
CA ALA A 169 -8.79 -9.46 -2.57
C ALA A 169 -10.25 -9.35 -2.11
N LEU A 170 -10.77 -8.12 -1.90
CA LEU A 170 -12.12 -7.89 -1.41
C LEU A 170 -13.11 -7.64 -2.56
N ASP A 171 -14.34 -8.12 -2.40
CA ASP A 171 -15.45 -7.71 -3.26
C ASP A 171 -15.76 -6.21 -3.12
N ALA A 172 -16.47 -5.63 -4.10
CA ALA A 172 -16.70 -4.20 -4.18
C ALA A 172 -17.43 -3.62 -2.96
N GLN A 173 -18.45 -4.33 -2.42
CA GLN A 173 -19.22 -3.84 -1.28
C GLN A 173 -18.39 -3.86 0.00
N THR A 174 -17.67 -4.96 0.25
CA THR A 174 -16.76 -5.10 1.39
C THR A 174 -15.66 -4.05 1.33
N ARG A 175 -15.14 -3.73 0.14
CA ARG A 175 -14.09 -2.72 -0.06
C ARG A 175 -14.54 -1.34 0.38
N VAL A 176 -15.72 -0.88 -0.03
CA VAL A 176 -16.28 0.42 0.40
C VAL A 176 -16.35 0.52 1.92
N VAL A 177 -16.93 -0.49 2.57
CA VAL A 177 -17.00 -0.53 4.05
C VAL A 177 -15.59 -0.50 4.68
N MET A 178 -14.62 -1.18 4.08
CA MET A 178 -13.24 -1.19 4.58
C MET A 178 -12.54 0.15 4.46
N GLN A 179 -12.78 0.87 3.37
CA GLN A 179 -12.26 2.22 3.15
C GLN A 179 -12.80 3.19 4.20
N GLU A 180 -14.09 3.14 4.49
CA GLU A 180 -14.71 3.95 5.55
C GLU A 180 -14.12 3.63 6.94
N ILE A 181 -14.00 2.34 7.28
CA ILE A 181 -13.40 1.90 8.56
C ILE A 181 -11.95 2.39 8.65
N LEU A 182 -11.16 2.24 7.60
CA LEU A 182 -9.76 2.69 7.58
C LEU A 182 -9.66 4.21 7.75
N THR A 183 -10.52 4.97 7.05
CA THR A 183 -10.56 6.44 7.15
C THR A 183 -10.91 6.87 8.58
N ASN A 184 -11.91 6.25 9.20
CA ASN A 184 -12.30 6.56 10.57
C ASN A 184 -11.18 6.24 11.58
N MET A 185 -10.52 5.09 11.43
CA MET A 185 -9.37 4.72 12.25
C MET A 185 -8.22 5.71 12.06
N TRP A 186 -7.86 6.03 10.81
CA TRP A 186 -6.79 6.97 10.52
C TRP A 186 -7.04 8.36 11.14
N GLN A 187 -8.29 8.86 11.08
CA GLN A 187 -8.66 10.14 11.69
C GLN A 187 -8.47 10.13 13.22
N GLN A 188 -8.70 8.98 13.87
CA GLN A 188 -8.51 8.83 15.32
C GLN A 188 -7.04 8.75 15.71
N PHE A 189 -6.26 7.95 14.99
CA PHE A 189 -4.86 7.70 15.34
C PHE A 189 -3.90 8.75 14.79
N ARG A 190 -4.29 9.45 13.71
CA ARG A 190 -3.49 10.49 13.04
C ARG A 190 -2.06 10.07 12.73
N ILE A 191 -1.89 8.83 12.32
CA ILE A 191 -0.63 8.24 11.89
C ILE A 191 -0.38 8.58 10.41
N SER A 192 0.89 8.59 10.00
CA SER A 192 1.24 8.72 8.58
C SER A 192 0.96 7.42 7.85
N VAL A 193 0.37 7.48 6.66
CA VAL A 193 0.05 6.28 5.87
C VAL A 193 0.71 6.36 4.50
N LEU A 194 1.48 5.33 4.15
CA LEU A 194 1.89 5.06 2.78
C LEU A 194 1.09 3.85 2.27
N PHE A 195 0.23 4.10 1.29
CA PHE A 195 -0.75 3.15 0.79
C PHE A 195 -0.47 2.82 -0.67
N ILE A 196 -0.27 1.56 -0.99
CA ILE A 196 -0.12 1.10 -2.36
C ILE A 196 -1.44 0.52 -2.83
N THR A 197 -1.87 0.97 -4.00
CA THR A 197 -3.02 0.40 -4.71
C THR A 197 -2.85 0.54 -6.22
N HIS A 198 -3.56 -0.28 -6.96
CA HIS A 198 -3.77 -0.12 -8.40
C HIS A 198 -5.15 0.46 -8.72
N ASP A 199 -6.00 0.66 -7.71
CA ASP A 199 -7.34 1.24 -7.86
C ASP A 199 -7.29 2.75 -7.68
N ILE A 200 -7.63 3.48 -8.75
CA ILE A 200 -7.57 4.94 -8.81
C ILE A 200 -8.61 5.57 -7.88
N GLU A 201 -9.82 5.02 -7.85
CA GLU A 201 -10.92 5.57 -7.04
C GLU A 201 -10.60 5.41 -5.55
N GLU A 202 -10.01 4.28 -5.18
CA GLU A 202 -9.52 4.02 -3.83
C GLU A 202 -8.43 5.03 -3.42
N ALA A 203 -7.45 5.28 -4.30
CA ALA A 203 -6.39 6.25 -4.03
C ALA A 203 -6.96 7.66 -3.81
N ILE A 204 -7.92 8.11 -4.64
CA ILE A 204 -8.57 9.42 -4.49
C ILE A 204 -9.39 9.47 -3.20
N PHE A 205 -10.17 8.41 -2.92
CA PHE A 205 -11.05 8.37 -1.76
C PHE A 205 -10.28 8.43 -0.43
N LEU A 206 -9.12 7.79 -0.35
CA LEU A 206 -8.37 7.67 0.90
C LEU A 206 -7.36 8.78 1.13
N SER A 207 -6.71 9.30 0.07
CA SER A 207 -5.45 10.03 0.22
C SER A 207 -5.62 11.56 0.25
N ASP A 208 -4.66 12.23 0.87
CA ASP A 208 -4.45 13.67 0.78
C ASP A 208 -3.57 14.01 -0.43
N ARG A 209 -2.59 13.14 -0.75
CA ARG A 209 -1.75 13.21 -1.96
C ARG A 209 -1.59 11.83 -2.59
N ILE A 210 -1.36 11.83 -3.90
CA ILE A 210 -1.15 10.63 -4.71
C ILE A 210 0.13 10.82 -5.52
N TYR A 211 1.07 9.88 -5.38
CA TYR A 211 2.20 9.76 -6.27
C TYR A 211 1.91 8.75 -7.37
N VAL A 212 2.18 9.13 -8.61
CA VAL A 212 2.05 8.26 -9.79
C VAL A 212 3.44 7.83 -10.22
N MET A 213 3.67 6.51 -10.32
CA MET A 213 4.94 5.95 -10.81
C MET A 213 4.89 5.64 -12.30
N THR A 214 6.05 5.80 -12.95
CA THR A 214 6.28 5.32 -14.32
C THR A 214 6.33 3.78 -14.37
N ALA A 215 6.26 3.22 -15.58
CA ALA A 215 6.67 1.84 -15.83
C ALA A 215 8.16 1.62 -15.43
N ARG A 216 8.60 0.35 -15.40
CA ARG A 216 9.97 -0.02 -15.03
C ARG A 216 11.02 0.61 -15.97
N PRO A 217 12.10 1.21 -15.43
CA PRO A 217 12.38 1.43 -14.01
C PRO A 217 11.45 2.48 -13.41
N GLY A 218 10.94 2.19 -12.18
CA GLY A 218 9.98 3.06 -11.52
C GLY A 218 10.61 4.40 -11.10
N ARG A 219 9.97 5.48 -11.51
CA ARG A 219 10.28 6.88 -11.13
C ARG A 219 8.98 7.58 -10.75
N ILE A 220 9.03 8.68 -10.04
CA ILE A 220 7.85 9.50 -9.82
C ILE A 220 7.55 10.28 -11.10
N LYS A 221 6.37 10.04 -11.69
CA LYS A 221 5.85 10.75 -12.87
C LYS A 221 5.12 12.03 -12.48
N ALA A 222 4.31 11.95 -11.43
CA ALA A 222 3.50 13.05 -10.96
C ALA A 222 3.19 12.93 -9.47
N GLU A 223 3.01 14.08 -8.83
CA GLU A 223 2.44 14.25 -7.49
C GLU A 223 1.15 15.03 -7.61
N ILE A 224 0.07 14.52 -7.04
CA ILE A 224 -1.28 15.09 -7.17
C ILE A 224 -1.88 15.26 -5.79
N THR A 225 -2.24 16.48 -5.44
CA THR A 225 -3.00 16.78 -4.23
C THR A 225 -4.47 16.47 -4.47
N VAL A 226 -5.12 15.85 -3.50
CA VAL A 226 -6.55 15.54 -3.53
C VAL A 226 -7.33 16.64 -2.78
N PRO A 227 -7.99 17.57 -3.48
CA PRO A 227 -8.63 18.74 -2.87
C PRO A 227 -10.01 18.44 -2.29
N LEU A 228 -10.32 17.17 -2.05
CA LEU A 228 -11.62 16.75 -1.52
C LEU A 228 -11.64 16.93 0.01
N PRO A 229 -12.70 17.51 0.58
CA PRO A 229 -12.82 17.72 2.02
C PRO A 229 -12.93 16.39 2.78
N ARG A 230 -12.67 16.43 4.08
CA ARG A 230 -12.89 15.32 5.02
C ARG A 230 -13.97 15.68 6.05
N PRO A 231 -14.77 14.73 6.57
CA PRO A 231 -14.77 13.29 6.24
C PRO A 231 -15.27 13.00 4.81
N ARG A 232 -14.71 12.00 4.16
CA ARG A 232 -15.15 11.56 2.83
C ARG A 232 -16.23 10.51 2.96
N THR A 233 -17.28 10.65 2.14
CA THR A 233 -18.43 9.73 2.10
C THR A 233 -18.56 9.11 0.71
N ALA A 234 -19.28 7.98 0.63
CA ALA A 234 -19.47 7.28 -0.64
C ALA A 234 -20.13 8.17 -1.72
N GLU A 235 -21.00 9.11 -1.33
CA GLU A 235 -21.68 10.02 -2.26
C GLU A 235 -20.70 10.94 -2.98
N MET A 236 -19.55 11.27 -2.36
CA MET A 236 -18.52 12.13 -2.98
C MET A 236 -17.90 11.49 -4.22
N THR A 237 -17.96 10.16 -4.37
CA THR A 237 -17.46 9.48 -5.57
C THR A 237 -18.21 9.86 -6.84
N ALA A 238 -19.42 10.38 -6.72
CA ALA A 238 -20.22 10.88 -7.84
C ALA A 238 -20.04 12.38 -8.09
N SER A 239 -19.21 13.11 -7.31
CA SER A 239 -18.96 14.54 -7.51
C SER A 239 -18.16 14.82 -8.77
N VAL A 240 -18.34 16.01 -9.33
CA VAL A 240 -17.63 16.45 -10.55
C VAL A 240 -16.12 16.46 -10.32
N GLU A 241 -15.69 16.92 -9.16
CA GLU A 241 -14.29 16.98 -8.75
C GLU A 241 -13.66 15.58 -8.68
N PHE A 242 -14.36 14.61 -8.06
CA PHE A 242 -13.90 13.23 -7.97
C PHE A 242 -13.76 12.60 -9.35
N VAL A 243 -14.79 12.72 -10.19
CA VAL A 243 -14.79 12.18 -11.56
C VAL A 243 -13.69 12.80 -12.42
N ALA A 244 -13.46 14.11 -12.30
CA ALA A 244 -12.37 14.79 -13.00
C ALA A 244 -10.99 14.24 -12.59
N MET A 245 -10.77 14.01 -11.30
CA MET A 245 -9.53 13.39 -10.79
C MET A 245 -9.35 11.96 -11.30
N VAL A 246 -10.42 11.17 -11.34
CA VAL A 246 -10.38 9.81 -11.91
C VAL A 246 -9.92 9.85 -13.36
N GLN A 247 -10.47 10.77 -14.18
CA GLN A 247 -10.07 10.92 -15.58
C GLN A 247 -8.60 11.34 -15.73
N GLN A 248 -8.16 12.30 -14.92
CA GLN A 248 -6.77 12.74 -14.89
C GLN A 248 -5.80 11.60 -14.59
N LEU A 249 -6.05 10.85 -13.51
CA LEU A 249 -5.20 9.74 -13.10
C LEU A 249 -5.24 8.56 -14.09
N LYS A 250 -6.42 8.26 -14.66
CA LYS A 250 -6.56 7.25 -15.73
C LYS A 250 -5.71 7.59 -16.93
N SER A 251 -5.66 8.86 -17.35
CA SER A 251 -4.81 9.30 -18.46
C SER A 251 -3.33 9.06 -18.18
N LEU A 252 -2.84 9.49 -16.99
CA LEU A 252 -1.45 9.32 -16.58
C LEU A 252 -1.02 7.85 -16.51
N ILE A 253 -1.87 6.98 -15.96
CA ILE A 253 -1.56 5.54 -15.83
C ILE A 253 -1.64 4.82 -17.16
N ARG A 254 -2.59 5.20 -18.04
CA ARG A 254 -2.73 4.60 -19.38
C ARG A 254 -1.46 4.77 -20.22
N GLU A 255 -0.86 5.96 -20.19
CA GLU A 255 0.41 6.21 -20.87
C GLU A 255 1.50 5.24 -20.41
N GLU A 256 1.62 5.05 -19.08
CA GLU A 256 2.62 4.16 -18.50
C GLU A 256 2.33 2.68 -18.76
N SER A 257 1.04 2.29 -18.73
CA SER A 257 0.66 0.90 -19.05
C SER A 257 0.97 0.55 -20.51
N LEU A 258 0.75 1.49 -21.43
CA LEU A 258 1.11 1.30 -22.84
C LEU A 258 2.63 1.23 -23.03
N ALA A 259 3.39 2.06 -22.30
CA ALA A 259 4.85 2.01 -22.32
C ALA A 259 5.39 0.66 -21.77
N ALA A 260 4.80 0.14 -20.68
CA ALA A 260 5.15 -1.15 -20.12
C ALA A 260 4.90 -2.30 -21.09
N MET A 261 3.71 -2.35 -21.72
CA MET A 261 3.36 -3.36 -22.71
C MET A 261 4.30 -3.31 -23.94
N GLY A 262 4.65 -2.10 -24.40
CA GLY A 262 5.58 -1.92 -25.50
C GLY A 262 7.01 -2.41 -25.20
N SER A 263 7.48 -2.32 -23.95
CA SER A 263 8.76 -2.85 -23.51
C SER A 263 8.74 -4.37 -23.38
N GLU A 264 7.69 -4.95 -22.80
CA GLU A 264 7.52 -6.40 -22.69
C GLU A 264 7.45 -7.09 -24.08
N LEU A 265 6.78 -6.47 -25.04
CA LEU A 265 6.75 -6.96 -26.44
C LEU A 265 8.13 -6.90 -27.13
N LYS A 266 8.99 -5.95 -26.74
CA LYS A 266 10.37 -5.86 -27.24
C LYS A 266 11.30 -6.84 -26.56
N GLU A 267 11.17 -7.04 -25.25
CA GLU A 267 12.01 -7.97 -24.47
C GLU A 267 11.56 -9.43 -24.63
N GLY A 268 10.24 -9.69 -24.74
CA GLY A 268 9.68 -11.03 -24.96
C GLY A 268 9.74 -11.53 -26.38
N GLY A 269 10.31 -10.75 -27.27
CA GLY A 269 10.57 -10.98 -28.68
C GLY A 269 9.55 -11.88 -29.38
N LEU A 270 8.70 -11.33 -30.25
CA LEU A 270 8.00 -12.07 -31.31
C LEU A 270 8.96 -12.92 -32.21
N ALA A 271 10.24 -12.93 -31.91
CA ALA A 271 11.29 -13.74 -32.55
C ALA A 271 11.14 -15.26 -32.28
N GLY A 272 10.29 -15.68 -31.36
CA GLY A 272 10.07 -17.11 -31.06
C GLY A 272 8.81 -17.70 -31.68
N PHE A 273 7.88 -16.88 -32.14
CA PHE A 273 6.70 -17.34 -32.86
C PHE A 273 6.80 -16.79 -34.32
N GLY A 274 7.16 -17.65 -35.27
CA GLY A 274 7.28 -17.31 -36.68
C GLY A 274 5.95 -16.91 -37.34
N VAL A 275 5.23 -15.98 -36.76
CA VAL A 275 3.95 -15.46 -37.26
C VAL A 275 4.21 -14.17 -37.99
N LYS A 276 4.11 -14.17 -39.34
CA LYS A 276 4.01 -12.98 -40.15
C LYS A 276 2.55 -12.61 -40.34
N VAL A 277 2.18 -11.41 -39.90
CA VAL A 277 0.87 -10.83 -40.21
C VAL A 277 0.97 -10.13 -41.54
N GLY A 278 0.43 -10.74 -42.61
CA GLY A 278 0.29 -10.12 -43.91
C GLY A 278 -1.03 -9.33 -44.04
N PRO A 279 -1.23 -8.55 -45.09
CA PRO A 279 -2.40 -7.70 -45.30
C PRO A 279 -3.75 -8.44 -45.35
N GLN A 280 -3.74 -9.78 -45.35
CA GLN A 280 -4.95 -10.63 -45.43
C GLN A 280 -5.16 -11.57 -44.21
N GLY A 281 -4.37 -11.47 -43.16
CA GLY A 281 -4.52 -12.32 -41.97
C GLY A 281 -3.25 -13.05 -41.53
N VAL A 282 -3.37 -13.90 -40.51
CA VAL A 282 -2.28 -14.69 -39.90
C VAL A 282 -2.01 -15.91 -40.80
N GLU A 283 -0.81 -16.03 -41.37
CA GLU A 283 -0.35 -17.27 -42.03
C GLU A 283 0.46 -18.10 -41.05
N GLU A 284 -0.02 -19.30 -40.72
CA GLU A 284 0.77 -20.33 -40.01
C GLU A 284 1.87 -20.87 -40.98
N MET A 285 3.11 -20.76 -40.56
CA MET A 285 4.19 -21.53 -41.18
C MET A 285 4.36 -22.85 -40.45
N VAL A 286 4.22 -23.94 -41.20
CA VAL A 286 4.52 -25.33 -40.85
C VAL A 286 6.02 -25.51 -40.58
#